data_b1bea2a87eab4f7082ac0622a99f8ef2
#
_entry.id   b1bea2a87eab4f7082ac0622a99f8ef2
#
_cell.length_a   1.000
_cell.length_b   1.000
_cell.length_c   1.000
_cell.angle_alpha   90.00
_cell.angle_beta   90.00
_cell.angle_gamma   90.00
#
_symmetry.space_group_name_H-M   'P 1'
#
loop_
_entity.id
_entity.type
_entity.pdbx_description
1 polymer ?
#
loop_
_entity_poly.entity_id
_entity_poly.type
_entity_poly.pdbx_seq_one_letter_code
_entity_poly.pdbx_strand_id
1 'polypeptide(L)' 'MAEEKTYTLTLSGQELHDLIEAALVCECQAAQIIGGLKRKGLNLDAQKLVTQNARLARLVRRMQETKEETNG' A
#
# COMPACT_ATOMS: atom_id res chain seq x y z
N MET A 1 24.19 -7.38 -2.52
CA MET A 1 22.74 -7.16 -2.28
C MET A 1 21.97 -8.33 -2.81
N ALA A 2 21.04 -8.82 -2.01
CA ALA A 2 20.16 -9.88 -2.48
C ALA A 2 19.19 -9.31 -3.51
N GLU A 3 19.03 -10.02 -4.62
CA GLU A 3 18.02 -9.65 -5.61
C GLU A 3 16.64 -9.94 -5.06
N GLU A 4 15.72 -9.01 -5.27
CA GLU A 4 14.33 -9.25 -4.91
C GLU A 4 13.73 -10.26 -5.88
N LYS A 5 13.09 -11.27 -5.31
CA LYS A 5 12.32 -12.21 -6.11
C LYS A 5 11.02 -11.54 -6.54
N THR A 6 10.65 -11.74 -7.79
CA THR A 6 9.37 -11.24 -8.28
C THR A 6 8.38 -12.41 -8.38
N TYR A 7 7.12 -12.07 -8.16
CA TYR A 7 6.04 -13.05 -8.20
C TYR A 7 4.95 -12.52 -9.12
N THR A 8 4.33 -13.41 -9.85
CA THR A 8 3.23 -13.08 -10.73
C THR A 8 1.94 -13.64 -10.15
N LEU A 9 0.91 -12.81 -10.11
CA LEU A 9 -0.39 -13.16 -9.58
C LEU A 9 -1.47 -12.75 -10.57
N THR A 10 -2.39 -13.66 -10.87
CA THR A 10 -3.52 -13.38 -11.76
C THR A 10 -4.76 -13.13 -10.91
N LEU A 11 -5.41 -11.99 -11.13
CA LEU A 11 -6.59 -11.58 -10.38
C LEU A 11 -7.73 -11.28 -11.33
N SER A 12 -8.95 -11.60 -10.90
CA SER A 12 -10.16 -11.12 -11.58
C SER A 12 -10.31 -9.61 -11.37
N GLY A 13 -11.15 -8.98 -12.17
CA GLY A 13 -11.45 -7.56 -12.00
C GLY A 13 -12.01 -7.23 -10.62
N GLN A 14 -12.86 -8.10 -10.09
CA GLN A 14 -13.43 -7.91 -8.76
C GLN A 14 -12.40 -8.07 -7.66
N GLU A 15 -11.52 -9.06 -7.79
CA GLU A 15 -10.45 -9.27 -6.82
C GLU A 15 -9.49 -8.08 -6.80
N LEU A 16 -9.15 -7.54 -7.96
CA LEU A 16 -8.29 -6.37 -8.05
C LEU A 16 -8.95 -5.15 -7.42
N HIS A 17 -10.24 -4.95 -7.68
CA HIS A 17 -11.02 -3.86 -7.08
C HIS A 17 -11.01 -3.96 -5.55
N ASP A 18 -11.30 -5.14 -5.01
CA ASP A 18 -11.33 -5.36 -3.57
C ASP A 18 -9.96 -5.12 -2.93
N LEU A 19 -8.91 -5.53 -3.60
CA LEU A 19 -7.55 -5.32 -3.12
C LEU A 19 -7.18 -3.84 -3.09
N ILE A 20 -7.56 -3.09 -4.11
CA ILE A 20 -7.32 -1.64 -4.15
C ILE A 20 -8.07 -0.95 -3.02
N GLU A 21 -9.34 -1.28 -2.81
CA GLU A 21 -10.13 -0.70 -1.73
C GLU A 21 -9.53 -1.00 -0.35
N ALA A 22 -9.13 -2.24 -0.12
CA ALA A 22 -8.51 -2.63 1.13
C ALA A 22 -7.21 -1.86 1.38
N ALA A 23 -6.39 -1.67 0.33
CA ALA A 23 -5.15 -0.94 0.44
C ALA A 23 -5.38 0.54 0.76
N LEU A 24 -6.41 1.15 0.17
CA LEU A 24 -6.75 2.55 0.45
C LEU A 24 -7.19 2.73 1.91
N VAL A 25 -7.97 1.79 2.44
CA VAL A 25 -8.36 1.80 3.86
C VAL A 25 -7.13 1.69 4.75
N CYS A 26 -6.19 0.81 4.41
CA CYS A 26 -4.94 0.65 5.15
C CYS A 26 -4.12 1.94 5.16
N GLU A 27 -4.04 2.66 4.05
CA GLU A 27 -3.34 3.94 3.99
C GLU A 27 -3.94 4.96 4.96
N CYS A 28 -5.27 5.06 5.01
CA CYS A 28 -5.96 5.98 5.92
C CYS A 28 -5.69 5.62 7.38
N GLN A 29 -5.79 4.34 7.72
CA GLN A 29 -5.54 3.88 9.07
C GLN A 29 -4.08 4.08 9.47
N ALA A 30 -3.15 3.81 8.56
CA ALA A 30 -1.72 4.01 8.81
C ALA A 30 -1.41 5.46 9.15
N ALA A 31 -2.03 6.41 8.47
CA ALA A 31 -1.83 7.83 8.76
C ALA A 31 -2.21 8.19 10.20
N GLN A 32 -3.34 7.65 10.68
CA GLN A 32 -3.79 7.85 12.06
C GLN A 32 -2.83 7.21 13.06
N ILE A 33 -2.37 6.00 12.78
CA ILE A 33 -1.43 5.29 13.64
C ILE A 33 -0.09 6.03 13.72
N ILE A 34 0.40 6.52 12.59
CA ILE A 34 1.64 7.30 12.52
C ILE A 34 1.53 8.55 13.42
N GLY A 35 0.41 9.27 13.33
CA GLY A 35 0.18 10.42 14.17
C GLY A 35 0.20 10.08 15.66
N GLY A 36 -0.42 8.96 16.04
CA GLY A 36 -0.40 8.48 17.41
C GLY A 36 0.99 8.12 17.92
N LEU A 37 1.78 7.43 17.07
CA LEU A 37 3.14 7.05 17.41
C LEU A 37 4.03 8.28 17.62
N LYS A 38 3.91 9.28 16.76
CA LYS A 38 4.67 10.51 16.89
C LYS A 38 4.34 11.26 18.18
N ARG A 39 3.07 11.32 18.53
CA ARG A 39 2.64 11.96 19.79
C ARG A 39 3.20 11.27 21.02
N LYS A 40 3.41 9.95 20.94
CA LYS A 40 4.00 9.17 22.03
C LYS A 40 5.52 9.19 22.04
N GLY A 41 6.15 9.86 21.06
CA GLY A 41 7.61 9.92 20.94
C GLY A 41 8.24 8.69 20.32
N LEU A 42 7.46 7.80 19.70
CA LEU A 42 7.93 6.57 19.07
C LEU A 42 8.31 6.84 17.62
N ASN A 43 9.30 7.69 17.41
CA ASN A 43 9.63 8.19 16.08
C ASN A 43 10.20 7.13 15.13
N LEU A 44 10.95 6.15 15.65
CA LEU A 44 11.49 5.08 14.80
C LEU A 44 10.39 4.18 14.27
N ASP A 45 9.41 3.84 15.11
CA ASP A 45 8.26 3.03 14.69
C ASP A 45 7.40 3.80 13.69
N ALA A 46 7.19 5.09 13.92
CA ALA A 46 6.47 5.94 12.99
C ALA A 46 7.18 5.98 11.64
N GLN A 47 8.51 6.08 11.62
CA GLN A 47 9.30 6.13 10.39
C GLN A 47 9.18 4.83 9.58
N LYS A 48 9.20 3.68 10.24
CA LYS A 48 9.01 2.39 9.56
C LYS A 48 7.64 2.33 8.89
N LEU A 49 6.61 2.79 9.59
CA LEU A 49 5.25 2.76 9.05
C LEU A 49 5.09 3.76 7.89
N VAL A 50 5.71 4.93 7.99
CA VAL A 50 5.73 5.91 6.90
C VAL A 50 6.35 5.30 5.64
N THR A 51 7.47 4.62 5.77
CA THR A 51 8.16 3.97 4.66
C THR A 51 7.28 2.90 4.02
N GLN A 52 6.66 2.05 4.83
CA GLN A 52 5.77 1.01 4.35
C GLN A 52 4.55 1.60 3.64
N ASN A 53 3.97 2.64 4.22
CA ASN A 53 2.80 3.30 3.64
C ASN A 53 3.13 3.95 2.30
N ALA A 54 4.31 4.51 2.14
CA ALA A 54 4.76 5.08 0.88
C ALA A 54 4.87 4.00 -0.21
N ARG A 55 5.36 2.81 0.15
CA ARG A 55 5.42 1.68 -0.80
C ARG A 55 4.02 1.22 -1.18
N LEU A 56 3.11 1.17 -0.21
CA LEU A 56 1.72 0.78 -0.45
C LEU A 56 1.03 1.77 -1.38
N ALA A 57 1.25 3.06 -1.20
CA ALA A 57 0.66 4.09 -2.05
C ALA A 57 1.09 3.91 -3.51
N ARG A 58 2.37 3.61 -3.73
CA ARG A 58 2.88 3.34 -5.09
C ARG A 58 2.26 2.09 -5.69
N LEU A 59 2.10 1.05 -4.89
CA LEU A 59 1.48 -0.20 -5.34
C LEU A 59 0.02 0.03 -5.73
N VAL A 60 -0.73 0.78 -4.93
CA VAL A 60 -2.12 1.12 -5.23
C VAL A 60 -2.22 1.84 -6.56
N ARG A 61 -1.33 2.79 -6.82
CA ARG A 61 -1.32 3.50 -8.10
C ARG A 61 -1.10 2.55 -9.27
N ARG A 62 -0.14 1.62 -9.13
CA ARG A 62 0.13 0.62 -10.17
C ARG A 62 -1.07 -0.28 -10.42
N MET A 63 -1.76 -0.69 -9.35
CA MET A 63 -2.95 -1.52 -9.47
C MET A 63 -4.09 -0.78 -10.18
N GLN A 64 -4.27 0.51 -9.87
CA GLN A 64 -5.29 1.33 -10.52
C GLN A 64 -5.00 1.52 -12.00
N GLU A 65 -3.74 1.76 -12.36
CA GLU A 65 -3.33 1.89 -13.76
C GLU A 65 -3.57 0.58 -14.52
N THR A 66 -3.24 -0.55 -13.92
CA THR A 66 -3.47 -1.86 -14.52
C THR A 66 -4.95 -2.10 -14.77
N LYS A 67 -5.81 -1.74 -13.81
CA LYS A 67 -7.25 -1.88 -13.94
C LYS A 67 -7.79 -1.03 -15.09
N GLU A 68 -7.32 0.20 -15.21
CA GLU A 68 -7.74 1.11 -16.28
C GLU A 68 -7.32 0.58 -17.66
N GLU A 69 -6.11 0.07 -17.79
CA GLU A 69 -5.61 -0.52 -19.02
C GLU A 69 -6.46 -1.70 -19.48
N THR A 70 -6.86 -2.55 -18.54
CA THR A 70 -7.67 -3.73 -18.84
C THR A 70 -9.08 -3.36 -19.26
N ASN A 71 -9.64 -2.30 -18.69
CA ASN A 71 -10.99 -1.85 -18.99
C ASN A 71 -11.06 -0.91 -20.21
N GLY A 72 -9.90 -0.45 -20.63
CA GLY A 72 -9.80 0.49 -21.77
C GLY A 72 -9.99 -0.22 -23.12
#